data_786dbf3b222d58e632c9956a11bc2aca
#
_entry.id   786dbf3b222d58e632c9956a11bc2aca
#
_cell.length_a   1.000
_cell.length_b   1.000
_cell.length_c   1.000
_cell.angle_alpha   90.00
_cell.angle_beta   90.00
_cell.angle_gamma   90.00
#
_symmetry.space_group_name_H-M   'P 1'
#
loop_
_entity.id
_entity.type
_entity.pdbx_description
1 polymer ?
#
loop_
_entity_poly.entity_id
_entity_poly.type
_entity_poly.pdbx_seq_one_letter_code
_entity_poly.pdbx_strand_id
1 'polypeptide(L)'
;MKKGLIGKKIGMTQVFDAQGHAIPVTVVEAGPCTITQKKTMENDGYEAIQVGFGDVKITRVNKPMKGHFDKADVAPKKTLKEFRLDDISAMNVGDILKADIFAPGEKIDVKGTSKGKGTAGAIKRWNFSRLRMSHGTGHNARHAGSLGACSSPSRVFKGKKMAGHLGHETVTVQNLEVVKVDAENNLIAIKGAVPGPKGGIVVIADAVKA
;
A
#
# COMPACT_ATOMS: atom_id res chain seq x y z
N MET A 1 10.73 -3.63 -12.36
CA MET A 1 9.26 -3.77 -12.15
C MET A 1 8.60 -3.84 -13.52
N LYS A 2 7.86 -4.90 -13.81
CA LYS A 2 7.26 -5.10 -15.15
C LYS A 2 5.83 -4.61 -15.23
N LYS A 3 5.08 -4.66 -14.12
CA LYS A 3 3.65 -4.33 -14.05
C LYS A 3 3.34 -3.52 -12.80
N GLY A 4 2.36 -2.63 -12.87
CA GLY A 4 1.89 -1.87 -11.70
C GLY A 4 0.51 -1.29 -11.91
N LEU A 5 -0.37 -1.42 -10.90
CA LEU A 5 -1.70 -0.83 -10.87
C LEU A 5 -2.00 -0.16 -9.54
N ILE A 6 -2.90 0.80 -9.57
CA ILE A 6 -3.51 1.36 -8.37
C ILE A 6 -4.86 0.68 -8.17
N GLY A 7 -5.14 0.26 -6.95
CA GLY A 7 -6.42 -0.33 -6.61
C GLY A 7 -6.98 0.19 -5.31
N LYS A 8 -8.23 -0.17 -5.05
CA LYS A 8 -8.96 0.14 -3.82
C LYS A 8 -9.38 -1.15 -3.13
N LYS A 9 -8.99 -1.31 -1.88
CA LYS A 9 -9.40 -2.47 -1.07
C LYS A 9 -10.90 -2.45 -0.82
N ILE A 10 -11.64 -3.43 -1.32
CA ILE A 10 -13.08 -3.57 -1.10
C ILE A 10 -13.34 -4.26 0.24
N GLY A 11 -12.68 -5.40 0.49
CA GLY A 11 -12.87 -6.17 1.71
C GLY A 11 -12.16 -7.50 1.67
N MET A 12 -12.49 -8.37 2.61
CA MET A 12 -11.99 -9.75 2.63
C MET A 12 -13.16 -10.73 2.58
N THR A 13 -12.92 -11.84 1.92
CA THR A 13 -13.85 -12.98 1.82
C THR A 13 -13.03 -14.28 1.74
N GLN A 14 -13.70 -15.39 1.48
CA GLN A 14 -13.05 -16.66 1.19
C GLN A 14 -13.55 -17.20 -0.15
N VAL A 15 -12.68 -17.94 -0.82
CA VAL A 15 -12.97 -18.68 -2.05
C VAL A 15 -12.60 -20.12 -1.78
N PHE A 16 -13.38 -21.05 -2.31
CA PHE A 16 -13.09 -22.50 -2.19
C PHE A 16 -12.33 -22.96 -3.44
N ASP A 17 -11.31 -23.76 -3.24
CA ASP A 17 -10.62 -24.43 -4.33
C ASP A 17 -11.40 -25.67 -4.82
N ALA A 18 -10.87 -26.33 -5.84
CA ALA A 18 -11.49 -27.54 -6.40
C ALA A 18 -11.53 -28.72 -5.41
N GLN A 19 -10.73 -28.67 -4.34
CA GLN A 19 -10.67 -29.70 -3.30
C GLN A 19 -11.54 -29.35 -2.08
N GLY A 20 -12.23 -28.20 -2.10
CA GLY A 20 -13.08 -27.71 -1.02
C GLY A 20 -12.35 -26.97 0.10
N HIS A 21 -11.04 -26.68 -0.04
CA HIS A 21 -10.32 -25.89 0.95
C HIS A 21 -10.67 -24.41 0.85
N ALA A 22 -10.91 -23.79 1.99
CA ALA A 22 -11.19 -22.36 2.07
C ALA A 22 -9.90 -21.53 1.94
N ILE A 23 -9.79 -20.72 0.90
CA ILE A 23 -8.69 -19.79 0.67
C ILE A 23 -9.15 -18.39 1.10
N PRO A 24 -8.55 -17.78 2.15
CA PRO A 24 -8.87 -16.41 2.52
C PRO A 24 -8.34 -15.44 1.47
N VAL A 25 -9.20 -14.56 0.96
CA VAL A 25 -8.81 -13.60 -0.07
C VAL A 25 -9.21 -12.18 0.30
N THR A 26 -8.41 -11.22 -0.13
CA THR A 26 -8.76 -9.81 -0.15
C THR A 26 -9.17 -9.43 -1.57
N VAL A 27 -10.35 -8.84 -1.71
CA VAL A 27 -10.84 -8.32 -2.98
C VAL A 27 -10.41 -6.88 -3.12
N VAL A 28 -9.76 -6.57 -4.24
CA VAL A 28 -9.26 -5.25 -4.61
C VAL A 28 -9.85 -4.87 -5.97
N GLU A 29 -10.46 -3.70 -6.05
CA GLU A 29 -10.84 -3.03 -7.29
C GLU A 29 -9.56 -2.44 -7.90
N ALA A 30 -9.01 -3.08 -8.94
CA ALA A 30 -7.74 -2.75 -9.56
C ALA A 30 -7.96 -2.14 -10.95
N GLY A 31 -8.07 -0.83 -11.01
CA GLY A 31 -8.38 -0.10 -12.24
C GLY A 31 -9.87 0.27 -12.36
N PRO A 32 -10.30 0.88 -13.51
CA PRO A 32 -9.41 1.27 -14.61
C PRO A 32 -8.43 2.38 -14.20
N CYS A 33 -7.19 2.24 -14.61
CA CYS A 33 -6.13 3.21 -14.36
C CYS A 33 -5.70 3.86 -15.68
N THR A 34 -5.69 5.19 -15.77
CA THR A 34 -5.32 5.91 -17.00
C THR A 34 -3.89 6.45 -16.87
N ILE A 35 -3.08 6.30 -17.91
CA ILE A 35 -1.74 6.89 -17.98
C ILE A 35 -1.86 8.39 -18.21
N THR A 36 -1.40 9.20 -17.27
CA THR A 36 -1.49 10.66 -17.32
C THR A 36 -0.19 11.32 -17.79
N GLN A 37 0.94 10.67 -17.61
CA GLN A 37 2.23 11.19 -18.06
C GLN A 37 3.21 10.05 -18.29
N LYS A 38 4.04 10.17 -19.32
CA LYS A 38 5.21 9.33 -19.57
C LYS A 38 6.47 10.16 -19.29
N LYS A 39 7.33 9.67 -18.44
CA LYS A 39 8.62 10.28 -18.10
C LYS A 39 9.73 9.59 -18.84
N THR A 40 10.62 10.38 -19.44
CA THR A 40 11.73 9.88 -20.27
C THR A 40 13.07 10.37 -19.70
N MET A 41 14.15 9.67 -20.07
CA MET A 41 15.51 10.04 -19.67
C MET A 41 15.89 11.46 -20.09
N GLU A 42 15.40 11.91 -21.25
CA GLU A 42 15.76 13.23 -21.84
C GLU A 42 15.17 14.38 -21.04
N ASN A 43 13.90 14.28 -20.62
CA ASN A 43 13.17 15.38 -19.98
C ASN A 43 13.23 15.31 -18.45
N ASP A 44 13.11 14.10 -17.88
CA ASP A 44 12.93 13.90 -16.44
C ASP A 44 14.15 13.23 -15.77
N GLY A 45 15.11 12.71 -16.54
CA GLY A 45 16.29 12.01 -16.04
C GLY A 45 16.02 10.58 -15.55
N TYR A 46 14.83 10.05 -15.74
CA TYR A 46 14.46 8.66 -15.45
C TYR A 46 13.22 8.23 -16.23
N GLU A 47 13.07 6.92 -16.41
CA GLU A 47 11.92 6.34 -17.09
C GLU A 47 10.85 5.91 -16.09
N ALA A 48 9.61 6.40 -16.31
CA ALA A 48 8.44 6.04 -15.51
C ALA A 48 7.15 6.38 -16.24
N ILE A 49 6.06 5.74 -15.83
CA ILE A 49 4.71 6.14 -16.18
C ILE A 49 4.00 6.69 -14.95
N GLN A 50 3.29 7.79 -15.09
CA GLN A 50 2.37 8.27 -14.08
C GLN A 50 0.96 7.77 -14.40
N VAL A 51 0.34 7.12 -13.43
CA VAL A 51 -0.95 6.48 -13.58
C VAL A 51 -1.95 7.12 -12.64
N GLY A 52 -3.15 7.41 -13.14
CA GLY A 52 -4.27 8.00 -12.42
C GLY A 52 -5.38 6.98 -12.13
N PHE A 53 -5.92 7.01 -10.90
CA PHE A 53 -7.00 6.13 -10.45
C PHE A 53 -8.11 6.92 -9.73
N GLY A 54 -9.36 6.53 -10.00
CA GLY A 54 -10.56 7.09 -9.38
C GLY A 54 -10.92 8.48 -9.93
N ASP A 55 -12.14 8.65 -10.39
CA ASP A 55 -12.60 9.88 -11.00
C ASP A 55 -12.90 10.98 -9.98
N VAL A 56 -12.65 12.22 -10.35
CA VAL A 56 -12.93 13.42 -9.56
C VAL A 56 -13.69 14.42 -10.39
N LYS A 57 -14.69 15.07 -9.79
CA LYS A 57 -15.40 16.18 -10.44
C LYS A 57 -14.43 17.35 -10.69
N ILE A 58 -14.46 17.93 -11.89
CA ILE A 58 -13.61 19.06 -12.31
C ILE A 58 -13.65 20.23 -11.31
N THR A 59 -14.81 20.46 -10.69
CA THR A 59 -15.01 21.53 -9.70
C THR A 59 -14.19 21.33 -8.41
N ARG A 60 -13.67 20.13 -8.15
CA ARG A 60 -12.83 19.79 -6.99
C ARG A 60 -11.33 19.77 -7.31
N VAL A 61 -10.96 20.05 -8.54
CA VAL A 61 -9.57 20.05 -9.00
C VAL A 61 -9.08 21.51 -9.08
N ASN A 62 -7.93 21.77 -8.48
CA ASN A 62 -7.30 23.09 -8.52
C ASN A 62 -6.69 23.36 -9.92
N LYS A 63 -6.46 24.65 -10.25
CA LYS A 63 -5.97 25.08 -11.57
C LYS A 63 -4.68 24.36 -12.04
N PRO A 64 -3.62 24.21 -11.22
CA PRO A 64 -2.41 23.50 -11.64
C PRO A 64 -2.67 22.04 -12.03
N MET A 65 -3.47 21.32 -11.24
CA MET A 65 -3.81 19.92 -11.53
C MET A 65 -4.72 19.80 -12.75
N LYS A 66 -5.64 20.77 -12.95
CA LYS A 66 -6.44 20.81 -14.16
C LYS A 66 -5.55 20.93 -15.40
N GLY A 67 -4.59 21.87 -15.42
CA GLY A 67 -3.65 22.00 -16.53
C GLY A 67 -2.80 20.75 -16.78
N HIS A 68 -2.48 20.00 -15.71
CA HIS A 68 -1.78 18.73 -15.84
C HIS A 68 -2.61 17.66 -16.58
N PHE A 69 -3.89 17.54 -16.26
CA PHE A 69 -4.81 16.61 -16.95
C PHE A 69 -5.19 17.08 -18.34
N ASP A 70 -5.40 18.39 -18.52
CA ASP A 70 -5.70 18.99 -19.83
C ASP A 70 -4.55 18.75 -20.83
N LYS A 71 -3.27 18.81 -20.37
CA LYS A 71 -2.10 18.50 -21.21
C LYS A 71 -2.07 17.05 -21.69
N ALA A 72 -2.62 16.13 -20.88
CA ALA A 72 -2.69 14.70 -21.18
C ALA A 72 -3.99 14.30 -21.92
N ASP A 73 -4.92 15.24 -22.11
CA ASP A 73 -6.28 14.98 -22.61
C ASP A 73 -7.01 13.87 -21.85
N VAL A 74 -6.87 13.87 -20.51
CA VAL A 74 -7.41 12.84 -19.64
C VAL A 74 -8.33 13.46 -18.59
N ALA A 75 -9.45 12.78 -18.31
CA ALA A 75 -10.35 13.16 -17.21
C ALA A 75 -9.61 13.19 -15.85
N PRO A 76 -9.90 14.16 -14.97
CA PRO A 76 -9.22 14.32 -13.71
C PRO A 76 -9.35 13.07 -12.83
N LYS A 77 -8.22 12.58 -12.29
CA LYS A 77 -8.14 11.43 -11.40
C LYS A 77 -7.78 11.84 -9.97
N LYS A 78 -8.31 11.09 -9.00
CA LYS A 78 -8.13 11.37 -7.57
C LYS A 78 -6.73 11.06 -7.06
N THR A 79 -6.17 9.95 -7.50
CA THR A 79 -4.89 9.43 -7.01
C THR A 79 -3.95 9.25 -8.18
N LEU A 80 -2.79 9.89 -8.11
CA LEU A 80 -1.69 9.72 -9.06
C LEU A 80 -0.55 8.99 -8.39
N LYS A 81 0.04 8.03 -9.09
CA LYS A 81 1.25 7.30 -8.67
C LYS A 81 2.15 7.05 -9.87
N GLU A 82 3.44 7.09 -9.64
CA GLU A 82 4.45 6.77 -10.63
C GLU A 82 4.92 5.33 -10.46
N PHE A 83 5.08 4.65 -11.60
CA PHE A 83 5.63 3.32 -11.70
C PHE A 83 6.87 3.37 -12.59
N ARG A 84 8.00 2.97 -12.04
CA ARG A 84 9.26 2.79 -12.80
C ARG A 84 9.25 1.38 -13.36
N LEU A 85 8.86 1.28 -14.63
CA LEU A 85 8.81 0.02 -15.35
C LEU A 85 10.10 -0.19 -16.12
N ASP A 86 10.42 -1.45 -16.43
CA ASP A 86 11.64 -1.83 -17.16
C ASP A 86 11.51 -1.47 -18.64
N ASP A 87 10.29 -1.46 -19.18
CA ASP A 87 9.98 -1.04 -20.55
C ASP A 87 8.68 -0.22 -20.57
N ILE A 88 8.77 0.98 -21.09
CA ILE A 88 7.65 1.93 -21.24
C ILE A 88 7.37 2.28 -22.70
N SER A 89 8.09 1.67 -23.66
CA SER A 89 8.03 2.04 -25.09
C SER A 89 6.64 1.85 -25.67
N ALA A 90 5.98 0.74 -25.35
CA ALA A 90 4.64 0.40 -25.84
C ALA A 90 3.49 1.17 -25.18
N MET A 91 3.76 1.96 -24.12
CA MET A 91 2.74 2.66 -23.35
C MET A 91 2.63 4.12 -23.76
N ASN A 92 1.41 4.58 -23.99
CA ASN A 92 1.11 5.95 -24.38
C ASN A 92 0.26 6.67 -23.33
N VAL A 93 0.35 8.01 -23.33
CA VAL A 93 -0.53 8.85 -22.50
C VAL A 93 -1.96 8.66 -22.97
N GLY A 94 -2.89 8.49 -22.05
CA GLY A 94 -4.29 8.19 -22.34
C GLY A 94 -4.65 6.70 -22.30
N ASP A 95 -3.67 5.78 -22.38
CA ASP A 95 -3.94 4.35 -22.32
C ASP A 95 -4.56 3.96 -20.97
N ILE A 96 -5.46 2.96 -21.01
CA ILE A 96 -6.19 2.46 -19.85
C ILE A 96 -5.64 1.09 -19.45
N LEU A 97 -5.08 1.03 -18.26
CA LEU A 97 -4.61 -0.21 -17.63
C LEU A 97 -5.73 -0.82 -16.79
N LYS A 98 -6.04 -2.10 -17.00
CA LYS A 98 -7.09 -2.85 -16.29
C LYS A 98 -6.49 -4.00 -15.48
N ALA A 99 -7.35 -4.68 -14.74
CA ALA A 99 -6.98 -5.84 -13.92
C ALA A 99 -6.40 -7.04 -14.72
N ASP A 100 -6.69 -7.12 -16.02
CA ASP A 100 -6.25 -8.17 -16.95
C ASP A 100 -4.73 -8.26 -17.16
N ILE A 101 -3.98 -7.22 -16.74
CA ILE A 101 -2.52 -7.24 -16.74
C ILE A 101 -1.97 -8.36 -15.83
N PHE A 102 -2.70 -8.73 -14.78
CA PHE A 102 -2.31 -9.78 -13.84
C PHE A 102 -3.03 -11.09 -14.16
N ALA A 103 -2.30 -12.20 -14.08
CA ALA A 103 -2.83 -13.53 -14.29
C ALA A 103 -3.09 -14.28 -12.97
N PRO A 104 -4.07 -15.19 -12.90
CA PRO A 104 -4.23 -16.10 -11.76
C PRO A 104 -2.96 -16.92 -11.54
N GLY A 105 -2.57 -17.15 -10.28
CA GLY A 105 -1.34 -17.83 -9.88
C GLY A 105 -0.09 -16.94 -9.86
N GLU A 106 -0.16 -15.73 -10.39
CA GLU A 106 0.97 -14.79 -10.38
C GLU A 106 1.27 -14.28 -8.97
N LYS A 107 2.55 -14.11 -8.64
CA LYS A 107 2.97 -13.50 -7.37
C LYS A 107 3.13 -12.00 -7.52
N ILE A 108 2.59 -11.28 -6.56
CA ILE A 108 2.53 -9.82 -6.53
C ILE A 108 2.96 -9.26 -5.18
N ASP A 109 3.45 -8.02 -5.21
CA ASP A 109 3.73 -7.21 -4.03
C ASP A 109 2.66 -6.13 -3.88
N VAL A 110 2.07 -6.01 -2.70
CA VAL A 110 1.02 -5.03 -2.43
C VAL A 110 1.47 -4.02 -1.39
N LYS A 111 1.54 -2.76 -1.81
CA LYS A 111 1.93 -1.61 -0.98
C LYS A 111 0.69 -0.79 -0.62
N GLY A 112 0.53 -0.49 0.66
CA GLY A 112 -0.58 0.33 1.14
C GLY A 112 -0.28 1.03 2.45
N THR A 113 -1.15 1.95 2.85
CA THR A 113 -1.05 2.63 4.15
C THR A 113 -1.75 1.79 5.21
N SER A 114 -1.03 1.40 6.25
CA SER A 114 -1.54 0.61 7.35
C SER A 114 -2.62 1.35 8.15
N LYS A 115 -3.44 0.62 8.91
CA LYS A 115 -4.43 1.24 9.81
C LYS A 115 -3.72 2.05 10.89
N GLY A 116 -4.08 3.31 11.06
CA GLY A 116 -3.61 4.15 12.14
C GLY A 116 -4.14 3.67 13.50
N LYS A 117 -3.26 3.65 14.51
CA LYS A 117 -3.57 3.25 15.89
C LYS A 117 -3.27 4.38 16.89
N GLY A 118 -2.97 5.58 16.37
CA GLY A 118 -2.63 6.75 17.17
C GLY A 118 -1.31 6.61 17.95
N THR A 119 -1.17 7.34 19.02
CA THR A 119 -0.06 7.21 19.96
C THR A 119 -0.26 5.97 20.84
N ALA A 120 0.72 5.06 20.79
CA ALA A 120 0.68 3.79 21.52
C ALA A 120 1.86 3.70 22.50
N GLY A 121 1.60 3.13 23.68
CA GLY A 121 2.62 2.82 24.68
C GLY A 121 3.55 1.68 24.22
N ALA A 122 4.66 1.51 24.92
CA ALA A 122 5.70 0.54 24.58
C ALA A 122 5.16 -0.91 24.48
N ILE A 123 4.21 -1.29 25.33
CA ILE A 123 3.60 -2.62 25.32
C ILE A 123 2.84 -2.86 23.99
N LYS A 124 1.99 -1.96 23.56
CA LYS A 124 1.22 -2.10 22.32
C LYS A 124 2.09 -1.95 21.07
N ARG A 125 3.07 -1.02 21.11
CA ARG A 125 3.90 -0.69 19.95
C ARG A 125 5.01 -1.70 19.68
N TRP A 126 5.61 -2.25 20.76
CA TRP A 126 6.83 -3.07 20.69
C TRP A 126 6.69 -4.43 21.34
N ASN A 127 5.47 -4.79 21.82
CA ASN A 127 5.20 -6.04 22.54
C ASN A 127 6.05 -6.22 23.81
N PHE A 128 6.28 -5.11 24.55
CA PHE A 128 6.95 -5.19 25.84
C PHE A 128 6.09 -5.94 26.85
N SER A 129 6.72 -6.69 27.72
CA SER A 129 6.06 -7.35 28.85
C SER A 129 5.56 -6.29 29.84
N ARG A 130 4.38 -6.52 30.38
CA ARG A 130 3.89 -5.74 31.52
C ARG A 130 4.38 -6.31 32.84
N LEU A 131 4.50 -5.47 33.84
CA LEU A 131 4.70 -5.90 35.22
C LEU A 131 3.41 -6.47 35.82
N ARG A 132 3.50 -7.11 36.99
CA ARG A 132 2.33 -7.57 37.75
C ARG A 132 1.45 -6.38 38.11
N MET A 133 0.14 -6.62 38.25
CA MET A 133 -0.82 -5.57 38.64
C MET A 133 -1.00 -5.48 40.18
N SER A 134 -0.28 -6.29 40.94
CA SER A 134 -0.32 -6.41 42.39
C SER A 134 1.08 -6.29 42.97
N HIS A 135 1.21 -6.47 44.29
CA HIS A 135 2.48 -6.41 45.03
C HIS A 135 3.22 -5.06 44.86
N GLY A 136 2.49 -3.94 45.00
CA GLY A 136 3.08 -2.60 45.04
C GLY A 136 3.49 -2.01 43.68
N THR A 137 3.20 -2.66 42.56
CA THR A 137 3.59 -2.17 41.23
C THR A 137 2.92 -0.85 40.86
N GLY A 138 1.65 -0.63 41.29
CA GLY A 138 0.93 0.62 41.07
C GLY A 138 0.90 1.07 39.60
N HIS A 139 1.21 2.34 39.37
CA HIS A 139 1.17 2.97 38.03
C HIS A 139 2.25 2.48 37.08
N ASN A 140 3.30 1.78 37.55
CA ASN A 140 4.43 1.35 36.74
C ASN A 140 4.15 0.11 35.88
N ALA A 141 2.99 -0.54 36.07
CA ALA A 141 2.67 -1.82 35.40
C ALA A 141 2.80 -1.79 33.86
N ARG A 142 2.60 -0.64 33.23
CA ARG A 142 2.62 -0.47 31.77
C ARG A 142 3.74 0.45 31.26
N HIS A 143 4.72 0.74 32.08
CA HIS A 143 5.88 1.57 31.71
C HIS A 143 6.88 0.79 30.85
N ALA A 144 7.74 1.55 30.15
CA ALA A 144 8.77 0.97 29.26
C ALA A 144 9.93 0.30 30.00
N GLY A 145 10.05 0.54 31.31
CA GLY A 145 11.19 0.09 32.12
C GLY A 145 12.46 0.91 31.89
N SER A 146 13.61 0.31 32.10
CA SER A 146 14.89 0.99 31.94
C SER A 146 15.16 1.46 30.51
N LEU A 147 15.68 2.68 30.40
CA LEU A 147 16.07 3.27 29.12
C LEU A 147 17.55 3.05 28.74
N GLY A 148 18.36 2.58 29.68
CA GLY A 148 19.78 2.31 29.45
C GLY A 148 20.59 2.20 30.74
N ALA A 149 21.92 2.22 30.61
CA ALA A 149 22.88 2.25 31.70
C ALA A 149 23.04 3.70 32.25
N CYS A 150 23.66 3.85 33.41
CA CYS A 150 23.80 5.11 34.12
C CYS A 150 24.87 6.03 33.48
N SER A 151 26.04 6.19 34.15
CA SER A 151 27.07 7.17 33.78
C SER A 151 27.84 6.83 32.51
N SER A 152 27.86 5.61 32.08
CA SER A 152 28.41 5.20 30.78
C SER A 152 27.36 4.44 29.98
N PRO A 153 26.92 4.96 28.81
CA PRO A 153 27.38 6.07 27.97
C PRO A 153 26.78 7.45 28.31
N SER A 154 26.10 7.65 29.45
CA SER A 154 25.42 8.91 29.86
C SER A 154 24.39 9.43 28.85
N ARG A 155 23.81 8.54 28.05
CA ARG A 155 22.79 8.89 27.04
C ARG A 155 21.90 7.69 26.76
N VAL A 156 20.71 7.97 26.20
CA VAL A 156 19.85 6.94 25.61
C VAL A 156 20.27 6.74 24.16
N PHE A 157 20.48 5.50 23.75
CA PHE A 157 20.88 5.18 22.36
C PHE A 157 19.77 5.52 21.36
N LYS A 158 20.20 5.88 20.14
CA LYS A 158 19.28 6.04 19.00
C LYS A 158 18.58 4.70 18.73
N GLY A 159 17.31 4.77 18.29
CA GLY A 159 16.53 3.57 18.01
C GLY A 159 15.95 2.87 19.24
N LYS A 160 16.11 3.43 20.46
CA LYS A 160 15.49 2.87 21.67
C LYS A 160 13.97 2.80 21.50
N LYS A 161 13.41 1.61 21.73
CA LYS A 161 11.98 1.34 21.62
C LYS A 161 11.19 2.08 22.72
N MET A 162 10.42 3.08 22.35
CA MET A 162 9.61 3.92 23.25
C MET A 162 8.19 4.06 22.71
N ALA A 163 7.31 4.65 23.52
CA ALA A 163 5.97 5.08 23.09
C ALA A 163 6.05 6.03 21.88
N GLY A 164 5.01 6.08 21.08
CA GLY A 164 4.91 6.97 19.95
C GLY A 164 3.83 6.53 18.95
N HIS A 165 3.83 7.16 17.80
CA HIS A 165 2.87 6.88 16.74
C HIS A 165 2.98 5.43 16.24
N LEU A 166 1.84 4.77 16.07
CA LEU A 166 1.74 3.41 15.56
C LEU A 166 0.76 3.35 14.40
N GLY A 167 1.17 2.72 13.32
CA GLY A 167 0.38 2.62 12.10
C GLY A 167 0.34 3.93 11.30
N HIS A 168 -0.55 3.99 10.29
CA HIS A 168 -0.62 5.05 9.27
C HIS A 168 0.72 5.25 8.55
N GLU A 169 1.42 4.16 8.34
CA GLU A 169 2.70 4.09 7.63
C GLU A 169 2.56 3.23 6.38
N THR A 170 3.41 3.48 5.41
CA THR A 170 3.44 2.70 4.18
C THR A 170 4.06 1.34 4.45
N VAL A 171 3.31 0.27 4.19
CA VAL A 171 3.72 -1.12 4.37
C VAL A 171 3.58 -1.85 3.04
N THR A 172 4.56 -2.68 2.70
CA THR A 172 4.51 -3.59 1.56
C THR A 172 4.43 -5.01 2.05
N VAL A 173 3.41 -5.75 1.63
CA VAL A 173 3.31 -7.19 1.82
C VAL A 173 3.75 -7.84 0.52
N GLN A 174 4.80 -8.65 0.60
CA GLN A 174 5.46 -9.26 -0.55
C GLN A 174 4.95 -10.69 -0.82
N ASN A 175 5.11 -11.13 -2.08
CA ASN A 175 4.86 -12.51 -2.53
C ASN A 175 3.42 -12.99 -2.26
N LEU A 176 2.44 -12.14 -2.42
CA LEU A 176 1.03 -12.54 -2.38
C LEU A 176 0.65 -13.18 -3.72
N GLU A 177 -0.19 -14.20 -3.67
CA GLU A 177 -0.67 -14.93 -4.83
C GLU A 177 -2.02 -14.36 -5.31
N VAL A 178 -2.16 -14.17 -6.62
CA VAL A 178 -3.43 -13.82 -7.26
C VAL A 178 -4.26 -15.09 -7.43
N VAL A 179 -5.41 -15.17 -6.76
CA VAL A 179 -6.29 -16.34 -6.83
C VAL A 179 -7.21 -16.26 -8.05
N LYS A 180 -7.82 -15.10 -8.28
CA LYS A 180 -8.77 -14.89 -9.37
C LYS A 180 -8.70 -13.44 -9.86
N VAL A 181 -8.86 -13.27 -11.18
CA VAL A 181 -9.00 -11.96 -11.83
C VAL A 181 -10.36 -11.92 -12.53
N ASP A 182 -11.10 -10.85 -12.31
CA ASP A 182 -12.34 -10.51 -13.00
C ASP A 182 -12.09 -9.22 -13.80
N ALA A 183 -11.88 -9.39 -15.09
CA ALA A 183 -11.55 -8.28 -15.99
C ALA A 183 -12.78 -7.38 -16.28
N GLU A 184 -14.00 -7.91 -16.21
CA GLU A 184 -15.22 -7.14 -16.47
C GLU A 184 -15.47 -6.10 -15.36
N ASN A 185 -15.33 -6.55 -14.11
CA ASN A 185 -15.54 -5.71 -12.93
C ASN A 185 -14.25 -5.07 -12.40
N ASN A 186 -13.11 -5.29 -13.06
CA ASN A 186 -11.77 -4.85 -12.62
C ASN A 186 -11.44 -5.29 -11.18
N LEU A 187 -11.78 -6.53 -10.81
CA LEU A 187 -11.53 -7.07 -9.49
C LEU A 187 -10.37 -8.08 -9.50
N ILE A 188 -9.52 -7.99 -8.50
CA ILE A 188 -8.47 -8.98 -8.23
C ILE A 188 -8.69 -9.55 -6.84
N ALA A 189 -8.79 -10.88 -6.75
CA ALA A 189 -8.81 -11.63 -5.50
C ALA A 189 -7.37 -12.05 -5.14
N ILE A 190 -6.82 -11.48 -4.09
CA ILE A 190 -5.46 -11.69 -3.62
C ILE A 190 -5.50 -12.58 -2.38
N LYS A 191 -4.74 -13.66 -2.35
CA LYS A 191 -4.64 -14.57 -1.22
C LYS A 191 -4.06 -13.88 0.00
N GLY A 192 -4.79 -13.93 1.12
CA GLY A 192 -4.35 -13.39 2.39
C GLY A 192 -4.72 -11.92 2.64
N ALA A 193 -3.98 -11.28 3.51
CA ALA A 193 -4.25 -9.92 3.99
C ALA A 193 -3.48 -8.87 3.21
N VAL A 194 -4.15 -7.76 2.89
CA VAL A 194 -3.60 -6.58 2.23
C VAL A 194 -3.59 -5.40 3.21
N PRO A 195 -2.56 -4.53 3.20
CA PRO A 195 -2.45 -3.40 4.11
C PRO A 195 -3.65 -2.45 4.03
N GLY A 196 -3.96 -1.81 5.13
CA GLY A 196 -4.94 -0.73 5.22
C GLY A 196 -6.37 -1.13 5.56
N PRO A 197 -7.24 -0.13 5.75
CA PRO A 197 -8.67 -0.31 5.99
C PRO A 197 -9.42 -0.66 4.70
N LYS A 198 -10.69 -1.06 4.83
CA LYS A 198 -11.65 -1.12 3.72
C LYS A 198 -11.76 0.28 3.09
N GLY A 199 -11.77 0.36 1.76
CA GLY A 199 -11.75 1.62 1.01
C GLY A 199 -10.36 2.27 0.88
N GLY A 200 -9.32 1.69 1.49
CA GLY A 200 -7.94 2.19 1.36
C GLY A 200 -7.36 1.95 -0.04
N ILE A 201 -6.53 2.90 -0.47
CA ILE A 201 -5.80 2.80 -1.74
C ILE A 201 -4.59 1.88 -1.53
N VAL A 202 -4.39 0.99 -2.47
CA VAL A 202 -3.25 0.08 -2.54
C VAL A 202 -2.58 0.17 -3.90
N VAL A 203 -1.30 -0.10 -3.94
CA VAL A 203 -0.51 -0.23 -5.16
C VAL A 203 -0.13 -1.69 -5.30
N ILE A 204 -0.45 -2.27 -6.44
CA ILE A 204 -0.17 -3.66 -6.79
C ILE A 204 0.94 -3.65 -7.82
N ALA A 205 1.95 -4.46 -7.62
CA ALA A 205 3.07 -4.62 -8.53
C ALA A 205 3.48 -6.09 -8.63
N ASP A 206 4.22 -6.44 -9.66
CA ASP A 206 4.90 -7.73 -9.74
C ASP A 206 5.83 -7.93 -8.54
N ALA A 207 5.97 -9.19 -8.09
CA ALA A 207 6.81 -9.49 -6.94
C ALA A 207 8.30 -9.37 -7.31
N VAL A 208 9.06 -8.70 -6.43
CA VAL A 208 10.51 -8.53 -6.61
C VAL A 208 11.27 -9.81 -6.29
N LYS A 209 10.71 -10.68 -5.43
CA LYS A 209 11.35 -11.90 -4.92
C LYS A 209 10.65 -13.19 -5.36
N ALA A 210 9.96 -13.17 -6.48
CA ALA A 210 9.28 -14.35 -7.01
C ALA A 210 10.20 -15.19 -7.89
#